data_1f6111152efc53e299183fbb19a78566
#
_entry.id   1f6111152efc53e299183fbb19a78566
#
_cell.length_a   1.000
_cell.length_b   1.000
_cell.length_c   1.000
_cell.angle_alpha   90.00
_cell.angle_beta   90.00
_cell.angle_gamma   90.00
#
_symmetry.space_group_name_H-M   'P 1'
#
loop_
_entity.id
_entity.type
_entity.pdbx_description
1 polymer ?
#
loop_
_entity_poly.entity_id
_entity_poly.type
_entity_poly.pdbx_seq_one_letter_code
_entity_poly.pdbx_strand_id
1 'polypeptide(L)'
;LIKLTPYAAKGGCACKIGPHILDAVLKSVQFPTNDHVLTAMGGAEDAGVYVLNEEVGLVQTVDFFTPVVDDPYTFGRIAAANSLSDVYAMGGRPLTALNIVGFPVPLVEAGALTDVLKGAMATLEEAGVVVLGGHSIENETPIFGLAVTGQVQPNKVWRNRGAQVGDALVLTKALGTGIMSTALKGDLFSEGTEAAVASMSMLNKMACEAAKNFTVHACTDITGFSLMGHGSEMASGSDVSLEIETAALPLFPHVVEAAEMGLVPAATYGNRKAITAVSGLVELESVWSDICFDPQTSGGLLLAVPLSETEELVKSLHQAGVHAAKQIGKVVARGDFDVYVR
;
A
#
# COMPACT_ATOMS: atom_id res chain seq x y z
N LEU A 1 -6.32 -13.83 -25.96
CA LEU A 1 -6.15 -13.34 -24.58
C LEU A 1 -6.44 -11.85 -24.55
N ILE A 2 -7.33 -11.41 -23.66
CA ILE A 2 -7.64 -10.00 -23.43
C ILE A 2 -6.46 -9.42 -22.63
N LYS A 3 -5.92 -8.29 -23.09
CA LYS A 3 -4.90 -7.54 -22.37
C LYS A 3 -5.49 -6.24 -21.86
N LEU A 4 -5.39 -5.96 -20.56
CA LEU A 4 -5.96 -4.75 -19.94
C LEU A 4 -5.01 -3.55 -19.91
N THR A 5 -3.69 -3.76 -19.80
CA THR A 5 -2.74 -2.66 -19.64
C THR A 5 -2.70 -1.66 -20.81
N PRO A 6 -2.99 -2.03 -22.08
CA PRO A 6 -3.05 -1.06 -23.18
C PRO A 6 -4.13 0.02 -23.00
N TYR A 7 -5.15 -0.23 -22.18
CA TYR A 7 -6.22 0.74 -21.89
C TYR A 7 -5.88 1.71 -20.76
N ALA A 8 -4.71 1.55 -20.11
CA ALA A 8 -4.31 2.34 -18.95
C ALA A 8 -2.98 3.08 -19.19
N ALA A 9 -3.02 4.40 -19.22
CA ALA A 9 -1.80 5.23 -19.31
C ALA A 9 -0.89 5.08 -18.09
N LYS A 10 -1.48 4.86 -16.90
CA LYS A 10 -0.80 4.53 -15.65
C LYS A 10 -1.53 3.36 -15.01
N GLY A 11 -0.81 2.39 -14.46
CA GLY A 11 -1.39 1.20 -13.81
C GLY A 11 -1.23 1.21 -12.29
N GLY A 12 -2.14 0.51 -11.61
CA GLY A 12 -2.09 0.34 -10.16
C GLY A 12 -2.12 1.66 -9.38
N CYS A 13 -1.55 1.67 -8.18
CA CYS A 13 -1.51 2.85 -7.31
C CYS A 13 -0.74 4.05 -7.90
N ALA A 14 0.04 3.86 -8.96
CA ALA A 14 0.69 4.95 -9.70
C ALA A 14 -0.29 5.92 -10.41
N CYS A 15 -1.58 5.59 -10.49
CA CYS A 15 -2.61 6.48 -11.05
C CYS A 15 -3.13 7.54 -10.06
N LYS A 16 -2.76 7.46 -8.77
CA LYS A 16 -3.21 8.42 -7.74
C LYS A 16 -2.83 9.87 -8.08
N ILE A 17 -3.67 10.83 -7.68
CA ILE A 17 -3.35 12.26 -7.76
C ILE A 17 -2.20 12.55 -6.78
N GLY A 18 -1.22 13.34 -7.20
CA GLY A 18 -0.07 13.67 -6.36
C GLY A 18 -0.51 14.31 -5.03
N PRO A 19 0.11 13.93 -3.89
CA PRO A 19 -0.34 14.30 -2.55
C PRO A 19 -0.42 15.82 -2.35
N HIS A 20 0.54 16.59 -2.84
CA HIS A 20 0.56 18.06 -2.73
C HIS A 20 -0.62 18.74 -3.46
N ILE A 21 -1.10 18.17 -4.58
CA ILE A 21 -2.25 18.70 -5.32
C ILE A 21 -3.52 18.41 -4.54
N LEU A 22 -3.66 17.17 -4.07
CA LEU A 22 -4.82 16.75 -3.29
C LEU A 22 -4.93 17.51 -1.97
N ASP A 23 -3.81 17.67 -1.26
CA ASP A 23 -3.70 18.42 -0.01
C ASP A 23 -4.19 19.88 -0.18
N ALA A 24 -3.79 20.55 -1.28
CA ALA A 24 -4.22 21.91 -1.54
C ALA A 24 -5.75 22.02 -1.74
N VAL A 25 -6.35 21.01 -2.38
CA VAL A 25 -7.80 20.94 -2.57
C VAL A 25 -8.50 20.66 -1.23
N LEU A 26 -8.04 19.67 -0.47
CA LEU A 26 -8.65 19.25 0.79
C LEU A 26 -8.61 20.35 1.86
N LYS A 27 -7.51 21.09 1.95
CA LYS A 27 -7.37 22.24 2.87
C LYS A 27 -8.35 23.38 2.58
N SER A 28 -8.89 23.45 1.37
CA SER A 28 -9.89 24.46 0.98
C SER A 28 -11.32 24.08 1.36
N VAL A 29 -11.56 22.86 1.84
CA VAL A 29 -12.88 22.31 2.14
C VAL A 29 -13.02 22.06 3.65
N GLN A 30 -14.11 22.54 4.24
CA GLN A 30 -14.46 22.20 5.62
C GLN A 30 -15.28 20.91 5.64
N PHE A 31 -14.75 19.88 6.29
CA PHE A 31 -15.44 18.60 6.45
C PHE A 31 -16.20 18.57 7.79
N PRO A 32 -17.48 18.14 7.79
CA PRO A 32 -18.20 17.92 9.04
C PRO A 32 -17.50 16.83 9.87
N THR A 33 -17.43 17.03 11.16
CA THR A 33 -16.87 16.05 12.11
C THR A 33 -17.74 16.00 13.36
N ASN A 34 -17.56 14.95 14.19
CA ASN A 34 -18.19 14.80 15.49
C ASN A 34 -17.29 13.94 16.40
N ASP A 35 -17.71 13.77 17.67
CA ASP A 35 -16.95 13.06 18.70
C ASP A 35 -16.75 11.55 18.42
N HIS A 36 -17.48 10.97 17.46
CA HIS A 36 -17.33 9.58 17.03
C HIS A 36 -16.20 9.37 16.00
N VAL A 37 -15.68 10.44 15.39
CA VAL A 37 -14.61 10.35 14.39
C VAL A 37 -13.28 10.23 15.12
N LEU A 38 -12.68 9.02 15.07
CA LEU A 38 -11.39 8.75 15.70
C LEU A 38 -10.22 9.14 14.79
N THR A 39 -10.35 8.90 13.48
CA THR A 39 -9.39 9.31 12.47
C THR A 39 -10.12 10.11 11.41
N ALA A 40 -9.69 11.33 11.14
CA ALA A 40 -10.37 12.28 10.26
C ALA A 40 -9.53 12.62 9.02
N MET A 41 -10.19 13.18 8.01
CA MET A 41 -9.53 13.81 6.86
C MET A 41 -8.55 14.90 7.34
N GLY A 42 -7.31 14.86 6.83
CA GLY A 42 -6.23 15.80 7.20
C GLY A 42 -5.15 15.21 8.10
N GLY A 43 -5.35 14.00 8.66
CA GLY A 43 -4.27 13.13 9.10
C GLY A 43 -3.97 12.14 7.97
N ALA A 44 -2.73 11.78 7.74
CA ALA A 44 -2.36 10.82 6.71
C ALA A 44 -2.65 9.36 7.12
N GLU A 45 -3.83 9.11 7.69
CA GLU A 45 -4.24 7.76 8.14
C GLU A 45 -4.74 6.93 6.95
N ASP A 46 -4.47 5.62 6.94
CA ASP A 46 -4.83 4.73 5.83
C ASP A 46 -6.35 4.58 5.66
N ALA A 47 -7.11 4.61 6.77
CA ALA A 47 -8.57 4.55 6.73
C ALA A 47 -9.24 5.48 7.74
N GLY A 48 -10.51 5.84 7.44
CA GLY A 48 -11.39 6.54 8.38
C GLY A 48 -11.92 5.57 9.45
N VAL A 49 -11.89 5.97 10.72
CA VAL A 49 -12.46 5.19 11.83
C VAL A 49 -13.57 5.99 12.51
N TYR A 50 -14.77 5.42 12.51
CA TYR A 50 -15.95 5.96 13.18
C TYR A 50 -16.36 5.06 14.36
N VAL A 51 -16.35 5.60 15.57
CA VAL A 51 -16.65 4.85 16.81
C VAL A 51 -18.15 4.71 16.98
N LEU A 52 -18.64 3.47 16.99
CA LEU A 52 -20.04 3.18 17.31
C LEU A 52 -20.28 3.07 18.82
N ASN A 53 -19.35 2.43 19.52
CA ASN A 53 -19.33 2.26 20.99
C ASN A 53 -17.90 1.92 21.45
N GLU A 54 -17.72 1.65 22.74
CA GLU A 54 -16.41 1.35 23.35
C GLU A 54 -15.72 0.10 22.76
N GLU A 55 -16.48 -0.83 22.17
CA GLU A 55 -15.97 -2.09 21.64
C GLU A 55 -15.79 -2.08 20.11
N VAL A 56 -16.55 -1.22 19.41
CA VAL A 56 -16.63 -1.25 17.93
C VAL A 56 -16.37 0.11 17.31
N GLY A 57 -15.29 0.22 16.58
CA GLY A 57 -15.02 1.24 15.57
C GLY A 57 -15.21 0.66 14.16
N LEU A 58 -15.96 1.34 13.31
CA LEU A 58 -16.03 1.04 11.89
C LEU A 58 -14.79 1.60 11.22
N VAL A 59 -14.09 0.76 10.46
CA VAL A 59 -13.00 1.17 9.56
C VAL A 59 -13.56 1.24 8.16
N GLN A 60 -13.42 2.39 7.51
CA GLN A 60 -13.91 2.61 6.16
C GLN A 60 -12.84 3.15 5.25
N THR A 61 -12.66 2.50 4.12
CA THR A 61 -11.73 2.92 3.07
C THR A 61 -12.31 2.69 1.70
N VAL A 62 -11.71 3.33 0.70
CA VAL A 62 -11.99 3.13 -0.71
C VAL A 62 -10.71 3.22 -1.51
N ASP A 63 -10.41 2.17 -2.25
CA ASP A 63 -9.29 2.17 -3.18
C ASP A 63 -9.70 1.53 -4.52
N PHE A 64 -9.35 2.21 -5.60
CA PHE A 64 -9.58 1.74 -6.97
C PHE A 64 -8.50 2.29 -7.88
N PHE A 65 -8.18 1.54 -8.93
CA PHE A 65 -7.14 1.94 -9.87
C PHE A 65 -7.33 1.28 -11.25
N THR A 66 -6.52 1.71 -12.18
CA THR A 66 -6.47 1.19 -13.55
C THR A 66 -5.57 -0.05 -13.62
N PRO A 67 -5.69 -0.93 -14.63
CA PRO A 67 -4.96 -2.19 -14.71
C PRO A 67 -3.44 -2.05 -14.57
N VAL A 68 -2.86 -2.87 -13.71
CA VAL A 68 -1.42 -3.00 -13.47
C VAL A 68 -0.84 -4.26 -14.12
N VAL A 69 -1.70 -5.21 -14.45
CA VAL A 69 -1.38 -6.46 -15.18
C VAL A 69 -2.37 -6.66 -16.31
N ASP A 70 -1.98 -7.48 -17.32
CA ASP A 70 -2.83 -7.74 -18.48
C ASP A 70 -3.98 -8.69 -18.18
N ASP A 71 -3.74 -9.73 -17.36
CA ASP A 71 -4.75 -10.74 -17.06
C ASP A 71 -5.86 -10.18 -16.18
N PRO A 72 -7.14 -10.20 -16.65
CA PRO A 72 -8.26 -9.63 -15.91
C PRO A 72 -8.49 -10.27 -14.54
N TYR A 73 -8.36 -11.60 -14.44
CA TYR A 73 -8.54 -12.31 -13.18
C TYR A 73 -7.51 -11.88 -12.13
N THR A 74 -6.24 -11.83 -12.52
CA THR A 74 -5.14 -11.38 -11.66
C THR A 74 -5.30 -9.90 -11.28
N PHE A 75 -5.73 -9.03 -12.22
CA PHE A 75 -6.04 -7.64 -11.90
C PHE A 75 -7.11 -7.53 -10.81
N GLY A 76 -8.17 -8.32 -10.91
CA GLY A 76 -9.23 -8.38 -9.88
C GLY A 76 -8.70 -8.80 -8.52
N ARG A 77 -7.82 -9.82 -8.47
CA ARG A 77 -7.16 -10.24 -7.23
C ARG A 77 -6.34 -9.14 -6.58
N ILE A 78 -5.50 -8.46 -7.37
CA ILE A 78 -4.63 -7.38 -6.90
C ILE A 78 -5.46 -6.19 -6.40
N ALA A 79 -6.51 -5.80 -7.13
CA ALA A 79 -7.35 -4.69 -6.75
C ALA A 79 -8.09 -4.96 -5.43
N ALA A 80 -8.59 -6.17 -5.22
CA ALA A 80 -9.22 -6.55 -3.96
C ALA A 80 -8.21 -6.60 -2.80
N ALA A 81 -7.02 -7.19 -3.01
CA ALA A 81 -5.97 -7.24 -1.99
C ALA A 81 -5.54 -5.84 -1.55
N ASN A 82 -5.38 -4.92 -2.50
CA ASN A 82 -5.02 -3.52 -2.23
C ASN A 82 -6.13 -2.80 -1.46
N SER A 83 -7.40 -2.92 -1.89
CA SER A 83 -8.52 -2.23 -1.22
C SER A 83 -8.77 -2.72 0.22
N LEU A 84 -8.37 -3.95 0.54
CA LEU A 84 -8.47 -4.51 1.89
C LEU A 84 -7.30 -4.09 2.80
N SER A 85 -6.20 -3.63 2.21
CA SER A 85 -4.92 -3.39 2.90
C SER A 85 -5.02 -2.33 3.99
N ASP A 86 -5.71 -1.23 3.71
CA ASP A 86 -5.91 -0.13 4.67
C ASP A 86 -6.58 -0.61 5.98
N VAL A 87 -7.53 -1.54 5.86
CA VAL A 87 -8.19 -2.11 7.06
C VAL A 87 -7.18 -2.90 7.89
N TYR A 88 -6.29 -3.65 7.25
CA TYR A 88 -5.23 -4.39 7.95
C TYR A 88 -4.18 -3.45 8.53
N ALA A 89 -3.82 -2.37 7.85
CA ALA A 89 -2.89 -1.34 8.34
C ALA A 89 -3.40 -0.66 9.60
N MET A 90 -4.73 -0.51 9.74
CA MET A 90 -5.38 0.00 10.97
C MET A 90 -5.52 -1.07 12.09
N GLY A 91 -4.95 -2.27 11.93
CA GLY A 91 -5.12 -3.39 12.87
C GLY A 91 -6.53 -3.99 12.87
N GLY A 92 -7.36 -3.61 11.89
CA GLY A 92 -8.76 -4.00 11.78
C GLY A 92 -8.97 -5.38 11.14
N ARG A 93 -10.24 -5.75 11.02
CA ARG A 93 -10.73 -6.90 10.29
C ARG A 93 -11.76 -6.45 9.26
N PRO A 94 -11.54 -6.63 7.96
CA PRO A 94 -12.53 -6.31 6.95
C PRO A 94 -13.76 -7.23 7.08
N LEU A 95 -14.95 -6.70 6.79
CA LEU A 95 -16.23 -7.37 6.94
C LEU A 95 -16.99 -7.45 5.63
N THR A 96 -17.17 -6.30 4.97
CA THR A 96 -17.97 -6.18 3.76
C THR A 96 -17.29 -5.29 2.74
N ALA A 97 -17.64 -5.50 1.46
CA ALA A 97 -17.15 -4.70 0.36
C ALA A 97 -18.28 -4.30 -0.61
N LEU A 98 -18.12 -3.17 -1.28
CA LEU A 98 -18.88 -2.72 -2.43
C LEU A 98 -17.95 -2.57 -3.62
N ASN A 99 -18.34 -3.10 -4.79
CA ASN A 99 -17.57 -2.95 -6.02
C ASN A 99 -17.66 -1.53 -6.58
N ILE A 100 -16.54 -0.99 -7.02
CA ILE A 100 -16.44 0.25 -7.80
C ILE A 100 -15.93 -0.14 -9.19
N VAL A 101 -16.76 0.09 -10.21
CA VAL A 101 -16.50 -0.40 -11.57
C VAL A 101 -16.65 0.74 -12.57
N GLY A 102 -15.62 1.01 -13.36
CA GLY A 102 -15.68 1.78 -14.60
C GLY A 102 -15.06 0.95 -15.73
N PHE A 103 -15.84 0.60 -16.77
CA PHE A 103 -15.33 -0.32 -17.79
C PHE A 103 -15.82 0.03 -19.20
N PRO A 104 -14.95 -0.16 -20.23
CA PRO A 104 -15.38 -0.06 -21.61
C PRO A 104 -16.36 -1.18 -21.97
N VAL A 105 -17.48 -0.85 -22.59
CA VAL A 105 -18.52 -1.84 -22.98
C VAL A 105 -17.94 -3.00 -23.82
N PRO A 106 -17.05 -2.78 -24.81
CA PRO A 106 -16.46 -3.87 -25.57
C PRO A 106 -15.68 -4.89 -24.73
N LEU A 107 -15.01 -4.44 -23.65
CA LEU A 107 -14.30 -5.34 -22.73
C LEU A 107 -15.28 -6.10 -21.81
N VAL A 108 -16.43 -5.50 -21.49
CA VAL A 108 -17.49 -6.18 -20.74
C VAL A 108 -18.08 -7.30 -21.58
N GLU A 109 -18.43 -7.02 -22.85
CA GLU A 109 -18.96 -7.99 -23.81
C GLU A 109 -17.98 -9.14 -24.10
N ALA A 110 -16.68 -8.84 -24.10
CA ALA A 110 -15.61 -9.83 -24.24
C ALA A 110 -15.36 -10.67 -22.98
N GLY A 111 -16.07 -10.40 -21.87
CA GLY A 111 -15.97 -11.16 -20.63
C GLY A 111 -14.89 -10.69 -19.63
N ALA A 112 -14.11 -9.64 -19.95
CA ALA A 112 -13.03 -9.18 -19.09
C ALA A 112 -13.51 -8.77 -17.70
N LEU A 113 -14.61 -8.03 -17.60
CA LEU A 113 -15.16 -7.64 -16.29
C LEU A 113 -15.60 -8.87 -15.46
N THR A 114 -16.14 -9.89 -16.10
CA THR A 114 -16.50 -11.15 -15.42
C THR A 114 -15.28 -11.78 -14.77
N ASP A 115 -14.15 -11.81 -15.45
CA ASP A 115 -12.94 -12.42 -14.90
C ASP A 115 -12.29 -11.53 -13.84
N VAL A 116 -12.33 -10.19 -13.96
CA VAL A 116 -11.95 -9.26 -12.88
C VAL A 116 -12.77 -9.54 -11.62
N LEU A 117 -14.09 -9.64 -11.74
CA LEU A 117 -14.95 -9.93 -10.59
C LEU A 117 -14.67 -11.31 -9.98
N LYS A 118 -14.43 -12.35 -10.79
CA LYS A 118 -14.04 -13.68 -10.25
C LYS A 118 -12.73 -13.60 -9.45
N GLY A 119 -11.73 -12.90 -9.97
CA GLY A 119 -10.45 -12.69 -9.27
C GLY A 119 -10.64 -11.95 -7.94
N ALA A 120 -11.42 -10.87 -7.94
CA ALA A 120 -11.75 -10.13 -6.72
C ALA A 120 -12.50 -11.01 -5.70
N MET A 121 -13.50 -11.78 -6.15
CA MET A 121 -14.26 -12.69 -5.27
C MET A 121 -13.36 -13.75 -4.64
N ALA A 122 -12.39 -14.32 -5.36
CA ALA A 122 -11.46 -15.28 -4.80
C ALA A 122 -10.62 -14.67 -3.65
N THR A 123 -10.17 -13.42 -3.81
CA THR A 123 -9.42 -12.70 -2.76
C THR A 123 -10.31 -12.33 -1.57
N LEU A 124 -11.56 -11.93 -1.81
CA LEU A 124 -12.52 -11.60 -0.76
C LEU A 124 -12.93 -12.84 0.05
N GLU A 125 -13.09 -14.00 -0.61
CA GLU A 125 -13.34 -15.29 0.05
C GLU A 125 -12.16 -15.66 0.98
N GLU A 126 -10.92 -15.53 0.51
CA GLU A 126 -9.69 -15.73 1.31
C GLU A 126 -9.66 -14.79 2.53
N ALA A 127 -10.09 -13.53 2.35
CA ALA A 127 -10.19 -12.56 3.43
C ALA A 127 -11.34 -12.84 4.41
N GLY A 128 -12.36 -13.59 3.98
CA GLY A 128 -13.61 -13.80 4.74
C GLY A 128 -14.56 -12.60 4.66
N VAL A 129 -14.57 -11.88 3.53
CA VAL A 129 -15.32 -10.65 3.28
C VAL A 129 -16.51 -10.91 2.36
N VAL A 130 -17.66 -10.34 2.69
CA VAL A 130 -18.90 -10.48 1.90
C VAL A 130 -19.10 -9.23 1.03
N VAL A 131 -19.46 -9.45 -0.24
CA VAL A 131 -19.85 -8.38 -1.16
C VAL A 131 -21.33 -8.07 -1.00
N LEU A 132 -21.67 -6.80 -0.76
CA LEU A 132 -23.04 -6.34 -0.59
C LEU A 132 -23.64 -5.69 -1.84
N GLY A 133 -22.83 -5.50 -2.89
CA GLY A 133 -23.22 -4.85 -4.13
C GLY A 133 -22.13 -3.97 -4.70
N GLY A 134 -22.49 -2.83 -5.22
CA GLY A 134 -21.55 -1.86 -5.79
C GLY A 134 -22.21 -0.96 -6.83
N HIS A 135 -21.37 -0.23 -7.58
CA HIS A 135 -21.82 0.63 -8.65
C HIS A 135 -20.94 0.48 -9.89
N SER A 136 -21.53 0.58 -11.07
CA SER A 136 -20.82 0.49 -12.34
C SER A 136 -21.21 1.61 -13.28
N ILE A 137 -20.20 2.13 -14.00
CA ILE A 137 -20.36 3.11 -15.05
C ILE A 137 -19.63 2.65 -16.31
N GLU A 138 -20.08 3.09 -17.48
CA GLU A 138 -19.29 3.02 -18.70
C GLU A 138 -18.11 4.00 -18.60
N ASN A 139 -16.90 3.54 -18.94
CA ASN A 139 -15.69 4.35 -18.93
C ASN A 139 -14.69 3.83 -19.98
N GLU A 140 -13.97 4.74 -20.62
CA GLU A 140 -12.99 4.36 -21.68
C GLU A 140 -11.79 3.58 -21.08
N THR A 141 -11.40 3.91 -19.86
CA THR A 141 -10.31 3.24 -19.15
C THR A 141 -10.88 2.28 -18.11
N PRO A 142 -10.49 1.00 -18.09
CA PRO A 142 -10.89 0.09 -17.03
C PRO A 142 -10.48 0.63 -15.66
N ILE A 143 -11.42 0.68 -14.74
CA ILE A 143 -11.21 1.06 -13.34
C ILE A 143 -11.92 0.02 -12.50
N PHE A 144 -11.22 -0.53 -11.52
CA PHE A 144 -11.80 -1.46 -10.56
C PHE A 144 -11.19 -1.28 -9.17
N GLY A 145 -12.01 -1.46 -8.17
CA GLY A 145 -11.63 -1.49 -6.77
C GLY A 145 -12.84 -1.65 -5.87
N LEU A 146 -12.64 -1.42 -4.58
CA LEU A 146 -13.65 -1.67 -3.56
C LEU A 146 -13.75 -0.50 -2.60
N ALA A 147 -14.98 -0.24 -2.13
CA ALA A 147 -15.20 0.44 -0.87
C ALA A 147 -15.35 -0.65 0.20
N VAL A 148 -14.50 -0.62 1.23
CA VAL A 148 -14.43 -1.65 2.25
C VAL A 148 -14.87 -1.11 3.59
N THR A 149 -15.72 -1.88 4.28
CA THR A 149 -16.04 -1.65 5.69
C THR A 149 -15.43 -2.77 6.52
N GLY A 150 -14.64 -2.39 7.51
CA GLY A 150 -14.07 -3.27 8.50
C GLY A 150 -14.47 -2.86 9.92
N GLN A 151 -13.94 -3.57 10.89
CA GLN A 151 -14.08 -3.23 12.31
C GLN A 151 -12.75 -3.32 13.05
N VAL A 152 -12.62 -2.52 14.10
CA VAL A 152 -11.50 -2.54 15.03
C VAL A 152 -12.02 -2.15 16.43
N GLN A 153 -11.35 -2.57 17.48
CA GLN A 153 -11.60 -1.99 18.81
C GLN A 153 -11.01 -0.59 18.88
N PRO A 154 -11.76 0.46 19.29
CA PRO A 154 -11.28 1.84 19.24
C PRO A 154 -9.95 2.10 19.94
N ASN A 155 -9.69 1.39 21.05
CA ASN A 155 -8.45 1.47 21.81
C ASN A 155 -7.30 0.60 21.27
N LYS A 156 -7.52 -0.15 20.18
CA LYS A 156 -6.52 -1.00 19.51
C LYS A 156 -6.26 -0.61 18.06
N VAL A 157 -6.73 0.56 17.67
CA VAL A 157 -6.46 1.10 16.32
C VAL A 157 -4.98 1.37 16.18
N TRP A 158 -4.37 0.77 15.17
CA TRP A 158 -3.05 1.19 14.71
C TRP A 158 -3.19 2.47 13.89
N ARG A 159 -2.20 3.31 13.98
CA ARG A 159 -2.15 4.57 13.25
C ARG A 159 -0.85 4.66 12.49
N ASN A 160 -0.80 5.47 11.47
CA ASN A 160 0.46 5.77 10.81
C ASN A 160 1.34 6.74 11.62
N ARG A 161 0.92 7.12 12.82
CA ARG A 161 1.65 7.96 13.80
C ARG A 161 1.72 7.28 15.15
N GLY A 162 2.69 7.68 15.97
CA GLY A 162 2.92 7.12 17.31
C GLY A 162 4.21 6.30 17.40
N ALA A 163 5.00 6.24 16.32
CA ALA A 163 6.34 5.65 16.32
C ALA A 163 7.22 6.33 17.39
N GLN A 164 8.01 5.54 18.10
CA GLN A 164 8.83 5.99 19.22
C GLN A 164 10.31 5.87 18.91
N VAL A 165 11.11 6.80 19.41
CA VAL A 165 12.57 6.72 19.30
C VAL A 165 13.08 5.40 19.89
N GLY A 166 13.85 4.65 19.09
CA GLY A 166 14.35 3.32 19.44
C GLY A 166 13.51 2.17 18.88
N ASP A 167 12.36 2.44 18.25
CA ASP A 167 11.63 1.41 17.53
C ASP A 167 12.42 0.90 16.33
N ALA A 168 12.25 -0.38 16.02
CA ALA A 168 12.65 -0.96 14.75
C ALA A 168 11.54 -0.76 13.70
N LEU A 169 11.94 -0.60 12.45
CA LEU A 169 11.05 -0.55 11.29
C LEU A 169 11.05 -1.90 10.59
N VAL A 170 9.90 -2.56 10.53
CA VAL A 170 9.72 -3.87 9.87
C VAL A 170 8.83 -3.69 8.65
N LEU A 171 9.33 -4.08 7.47
CA LEU A 171 8.57 -4.10 6.22
C LEU A 171 8.16 -5.53 5.90
N THR A 172 6.89 -5.76 5.54
CA THR A 172 6.33 -7.12 5.42
C THR A 172 6.29 -7.69 4.01
N LYS A 173 6.46 -6.88 2.96
CA LYS A 173 6.58 -7.33 1.56
C LYS A 173 7.80 -6.70 0.90
N ALA A 174 8.29 -7.33 -0.16
CA ALA A 174 9.36 -6.79 -0.99
C ALA A 174 8.92 -5.53 -1.76
N LEU A 175 9.88 -4.69 -2.12
CA LEU A 175 9.71 -3.47 -2.92
C LEU A 175 10.06 -3.71 -4.39
N GLY A 176 9.54 -2.83 -5.24
CA GLY A 176 9.83 -2.81 -6.68
C GLY A 176 8.62 -3.17 -7.55
N THR A 177 7.38 -3.15 -7.03
CA THR A 177 6.18 -3.50 -7.81
C THR A 177 5.97 -2.58 -9.00
N GLY A 178 6.27 -1.29 -8.89
CA GLY A 178 6.16 -0.33 -9.99
C GLY A 178 7.20 -0.56 -11.08
N ILE A 179 8.45 -0.79 -10.69
CA ILE A 179 9.56 -1.15 -11.58
C ILE A 179 9.23 -2.46 -12.30
N MET A 180 8.82 -3.51 -11.58
CA MET A 180 8.46 -4.81 -12.16
C MET A 180 7.21 -4.73 -13.04
N SER A 181 6.21 -3.91 -12.70
CA SER A 181 5.05 -3.67 -13.58
C SER A 181 5.45 -2.95 -14.88
N THR A 182 6.50 -2.13 -14.84
CA THR A 182 7.07 -1.51 -16.04
C THR A 182 7.82 -2.54 -16.88
N ALA A 183 8.60 -3.41 -16.26
CA ALA A 183 9.31 -4.52 -16.92
C ALA A 183 8.33 -5.54 -17.55
N LEU A 184 7.20 -5.83 -16.87
CA LEU A 184 6.16 -6.73 -17.37
C LEU A 184 5.57 -6.27 -18.71
N LYS A 185 5.39 -4.96 -18.91
CA LYS A 185 4.89 -4.42 -20.19
C LYS A 185 5.85 -4.66 -21.37
N GLY A 186 7.13 -4.88 -21.06
CA GLY A 186 8.17 -5.19 -22.06
C GLY A 186 8.52 -6.68 -22.13
N ASP A 187 7.77 -7.56 -21.45
CA ASP A 187 8.05 -9.00 -21.34
C ASP A 187 9.49 -9.28 -20.82
N LEU A 188 10.00 -8.44 -19.90
CA LEU A 188 11.33 -8.54 -19.32
C LEU A 188 11.29 -9.05 -17.88
N PHE A 189 12.37 -9.74 -17.44
CA PHE A 189 12.57 -10.17 -16.04
C PHE A 189 11.41 -11.03 -15.47
N SER A 190 11.04 -12.11 -16.17
CA SER A 190 9.88 -12.96 -15.83
C SER A 190 9.86 -13.40 -14.37
N GLU A 191 11.00 -13.82 -13.78
CA GLU A 191 11.11 -14.21 -12.39
C GLU A 191 10.69 -13.06 -11.43
N GLY A 192 11.22 -11.87 -11.64
CA GLY A 192 10.90 -10.69 -10.83
C GLY A 192 9.46 -10.23 -11.02
N THR A 193 8.95 -10.23 -12.25
CA THR A 193 7.58 -9.81 -12.55
C THR A 193 6.55 -10.80 -12.00
N GLU A 194 6.78 -12.10 -12.09
CA GLU A 194 5.93 -13.13 -11.49
C GLU A 194 5.91 -13.01 -9.96
N ALA A 195 7.08 -12.82 -9.32
CA ALA A 195 7.18 -12.62 -7.89
C ALA A 195 6.43 -11.35 -7.42
N ALA A 196 6.54 -10.25 -8.17
CA ALA A 196 5.83 -9.02 -7.88
C ALA A 196 4.31 -9.18 -8.02
N VAL A 197 3.83 -9.86 -9.08
CA VAL A 197 2.40 -10.15 -9.29
C VAL A 197 1.84 -11.03 -8.17
N ALA A 198 2.58 -12.07 -7.77
CA ALA A 198 2.21 -12.93 -6.65
C ALA A 198 2.08 -12.13 -5.34
N SER A 199 3.06 -11.26 -5.05
CA SER A 199 3.06 -10.40 -3.87
C SER A 199 1.93 -9.37 -3.87
N MET A 200 1.65 -8.73 -5.01
CA MET A 200 0.53 -7.80 -5.16
C MET A 200 -0.82 -8.47 -4.90
N SER A 201 -0.96 -9.75 -5.27
CA SER A 201 -2.18 -10.56 -5.05
C SER A 201 -2.31 -11.07 -3.61
N MET A 202 -1.25 -11.00 -2.80
CA MET A 202 -1.24 -11.51 -1.43
C MET A 202 -1.84 -10.48 -0.45
N LEU A 203 -2.74 -10.95 0.41
CA LEU A 203 -3.33 -10.14 1.48
C LEU A 203 -2.32 -9.75 2.55
N ASN A 204 -2.44 -8.55 3.10
CA ASN A 204 -1.75 -8.15 4.33
C ASN A 204 -2.38 -8.75 5.62
N LYS A 205 -3.38 -9.62 5.47
CA LYS A 205 -4.08 -10.32 6.56
C LYS A 205 -3.14 -11.03 7.51
N MET A 206 -2.26 -11.88 6.99
CA MET A 206 -1.36 -12.69 7.82
C MET A 206 -0.32 -11.84 8.55
N ALA A 207 0.14 -10.76 7.92
CA ALA A 207 1.03 -9.80 8.55
C ALA A 207 0.32 -9.07 9.71
N CYS A 208 -0.90 -8.59 9.49
CA CYS A 208 -1.72 -7.97 10.52
C CYS A 208 -2.00 -8.93 11.68
N GLU A 209 -2.47 -10.16 11.41
CA GLU A 209 -2.80 -11.13 12.45
C GLU A 209 -1.57 -11.54 13.29
N ALA A 210 -0.41 -11.71 12.66
CA ALA A 210 0.83 -12.01 13.38
C ALA A 210 1.25 -10.82 14.28
N ALA A 211 1.19 -9.59 13.73
CA ALA A 211 1.62 -8.38 14.44
C ALA A 211 0.71 -8.02 15.64
N LYS A 212 -0.57 -8.44 15.66
CA LYS A 212 -1.48 -8.23 16.79
C LYS A 212 -1.02 -8.84 18.12
N ASN A 213 -0.08 -9.77 18.08
CA ASN A 213 0.49 -10.39 19.28
C ASN A 213 1.68 -9.59 19.85
N PHE A 214 2.05 -8.49 19.23
CA PHE A 214 3.18 -7.64 19.58
C PHE A 214 2.75 -6.20 19.79
N THR A 215 3.64 -5.40 20.36
CA THR A 215 3.44 -3.96 20.49
C THR A 215 3.68 -3.28 19.14
N VAL A 216 2.65 -2.68 18.54
CA VAL A 216 2.74 -1.87 17.32
C VAL A 216 2.48 -0.42 17.69
N HIS A 217 3.52 0.42 17.64
CA HIS A 217 3.41 1.84 17.96
C HIS A 217 2.87 2.65 16.77
N ALA A 218 3.27 2.29 15.54
CA ALA A 218 2.73 2.85 14.31
C ALA A 218 2.71 1.80 13.19
N CYS A 219 1.75 1.93 12.28
CA CYS A 219 1.61 1.08 11.10
C CYS A 219 1.03 1.88 9.95
N THR A 220 1.49 1.61 8.74
CA THR A 220 0.89 2.03 7.46
C THR A 220 1.18 0.97 6.42
N ASP A 221 0.43 0.92 5.32
CA ASP A 221 0.82 0.11 4.16
C ASP A 221 1.62 0.95 3.15
N ILE A 222 2.53 0.30 2.45
CA ILE A 222 3.38 0.97 1.47
C ILE A 222 2.75 0.85 0.09
N THR A 223 2.18 1.96 -0.40
CA THR A 223 1.47 2.00 -1.67
C THR A 223 1.98 3.10 -2.62
N GLY A 224 1.11 3.85 -3.26
CA GLY A 224 1.44 4.73 -4.38
C GLY A 224 2.42 5.87 -4.09
N PHE A 225 2.51 6.30 -2.85
CA PHE A 225 3.49 7.34 -2.44
C PHE A 225 4.85 6.77 -2.07
N SER A 226 5.07 5.47 -2.28
CA SER A 226 6.34 4.78 -2.03
C SER A 226 6.74 4.63 -0.56
N LEU A 227 7.84 3.90 -0.31
CA LEU A 227 8.41 3.80 1.03
C LEU A 227 8.77 5.18 1.61
N MET A 228 9.28 6.09 0.76
CA MET A 228 9.67 7.42 1.22
C MET A 228 8.48 8.30 1.61
N GLY A 229 7.37 8.25 0.85
CA GLY A 229 6.19 9.05 1.18
C GLY A 229 5.51 8.58 2.45
N HIS A 230 5.14 7.31 2.51
CA HIS A 230 4.48 6.75 3.69
C HIS A 230 5.40 6.77 4.93
N GLY A 231 6.72 6.57 4.73
CA GLY A 231 7.72 6.77 5.79
C GLY A 231 7.78 8.21 6.29
N SER A 232 7.72 9.21 5.39
CA SER A 232 7.68 10.63 5.79
C SER A 232 6.38 10.98 6.54
N GLU A 233 5.24 10.42 6.12
CA GLU A 233 3.96 10.59 6.83
C GLU A 233 4.03 10.02 8.24
N MET A 234 4.59 8.80 8.41
CA MET A 234 4.79 8.18 9.72
C MET A 234 5.74 9.01 10.61
N ALA A 235 6.86 9.45 10.07
CA ALA A 235 7.86 10.24 10.78
C ALA A 235 7.30 11.58 11.24
N SER A 236 6.71 12.34 10.31
CA SER A 236 6.13 13.66 10.57
C SER A 236 4.95 13.58 11.55
N GLY A 237 4.05 12.59 11.37
CA GLY A 237 2.91 12.35 12.27
C GLY A 237 3.31 11.94 13.69
N SER A 238 4.52 11.39 13.87
CA SER A 238 5.07 10.92 15.15
C SER A 238 6.08 11.88 15.80
N ASP A 239 6.42 12.99 15.14
CA ASP A 239 7.48 13.93 15.56
C ASP A 239 8.85 13.26 15.78
N VAL A 240 9.20 12.35 14.85
CA VAL A 240 10.46 11.59 14.84
C VAL A 240 11.10 11.62 13.45
N SER A 241 12.25 10.98 13.30
CA SER A 241 12.84 10.66 11.99
C SER A 241 13.01 9.15 11.84
N LEU A 242 13.00 8.67 10.60
CA LEU A 242 13.27 7.27 10.28
C LEU A 242 14.68 7.16 9.66
N GLU A 243 15.48 6.21 10.11
CA GLU A 243 16.70 5.76 9.42
C GLU A 243 16.41 4.46 8.68
N ILE A 244 16.59 4.44 7.35
CA ILE A 244 16.35 3.29 6.48
C ILE A 244 17.66 2.85 5.86
N GLU A 245 17.96 1.56 5.96
CA GLU A 245 19.18 0.93 5.44
C GLU A 245 18.87 0.26 4.09
N THR A 246 19.42 0.78 2.99
CA THR A 246 19.18 0.25 1.63
C THR A 246 19.57 -1.22 1.50
N ALA A 247 20.69 -1.63 2.10
CA ALA A 247 21.14 -3.03 2.12
C ALA A 247 20.20 -3.99 2.87
N ALA A 248 19.29 -3.44 3.70
CA ALA A 248 18.29 -4.22 4.41
C ALA A 248 16.95 -4.33 3.67
N LEU A 249 16.70 -3.55 2.62
CA LEU A 249 15.44 -3.58 1.89
C LEU A 249 15.21 -4.93 1.23
N PRO A 250 14.04 -5.58 1.44
CA PRO A 250 13.65 -6.74 0.67
C PRO A 250 13.22 -6.28 -0.73
N LEU A 251 13.84 -6.82 -1.77
CA LEU A 251 13.55 -6.49 -3.17
C LEU A 251 13.10 -7.75 -3.93
N PHE A 252 12.26 -7.56 -4.96
CA PHE A 252 12.00 -8.63 -5.91
C PHE A 252 13.25 -8.94 -6.73
N PRO A 253 13.39 -10.16 -7.27
CA PRO A 253 14.46 -10.47 -8.21
C PRO A 253 14.53 -9.44 -9.34
N HIS A 254 15.74 -9.05 -9.72
CA HIS A 254 16.03 -8.14 -10.85
C HIS A 254 15.51 -6.69 -10.73
N VAL A 255 15.04 -6.25 -9.56
CA VAL A 255 14.59 -4.85 -9.38
C VAL A 255 15.72 -3.86 -9.62
N VAL A 256 16.94 -4.16 -9.14
CA VAL A 256 18.10 -3.30 -9.31
C VAL A 256 18.47 -3.18 -10.79
N GLU A 257 18.61 -4.33 -11.49
CA GLU A 257 18.94 -4.37 -12.92
C GLU A 257 17.87 -3.66 -13.77
N ALA A 258 16.58 -3.84 -13.43
CA ALA A 258 15.49 -3.19 -14.13
C ALA A 258 15.53 -1.66 -13.94
N ALA A 259 15.83 -1.19 -12.72
CA ALA A 259 15.99 0.22 -12.42
C ALA A 259 17.21 0.82 -13.14
N GLU A 260 18.36 0.11 -13.18
CA GLU A 260 19.55 0.51 -13.95
C GLU A 260 19.27 0.64 -15.45
N MET A 261 18.38 -0.20 -16.00
CA MET A 261 17.91 -0.10 -17.38
C MET A 261 16.90 1.04 -17.61
N GLY A 262 16.52 1.77 -16.56
CA GLY A 262 15.55 2.86 -16.63
C GLY A 262 14.08 2.40 -16.71
N LEU A 263 13.76 1.16 -16.34
CA LEU A 263 12.39 0.65 -16.28
C LEU A 263 11.67 1.19 -15.04
N VAL A 264 11.65 2.51 -14.92
CA VAL A 264 11.13 3.25 -13.75
C VAL A 264 9.81 3.91 -14.14
N PRO A 265 8.72 3.70 -13.38
CA PRO A 265 7.44 4.31 -13.69
C PRO A 265 7.47 5.83 -13.50
N ALA A 266 6.72 6.56 -14.31
CA ALA A 266 6.67 8.03 -14.26
C ALA A 266 6.25 8.58 -12.87
N ALA A 267 5.47 7.81 -12.09
CA ALA A 267 5.06 8.20 -10.75
C ALA A 267 6.23 8.29 -9.76
N THR A 268 7.32 7.54 -9.95
CA THR A 268 8.55 7.64 -9.15
C THR A 268 9.14 9.06 -9.19
N TYR A 269 9.19 9.66 -10.38
CA TYR A 269 9.66 11.04 -10.53
C TYR A 269 8.70 12.05 -9.86
N GLY A 270 7.40 11.75 -9.91
CA GLY A 270 6.39 12.54 -9.19
C GLY A 270 6.56 12.48 -7.68
N ASN A 271 6.75 11.28 -7.14
CA ASN A 271 7.02 11.05 -5.71
C ASN A 271 8.29 11.78 -5.27
N ARG A 272 9.40 11.61 -6.01
CA ARG A 272 10.68 12.28 -5.70
C ARG A 272 10.54 13.81 -5.67
N LYS A 273 9.74 14.38 -6.56
CA LYS A 273 9.50 15.83 -6.59
C LYS A 273 8.62 16.30 -5.44
N ALA A 274 7.64 15.49 -5.03
CA ALA A 274 6.67 15.86 -4.01
C ALA A 274 7.21 15.67 -2.58
N ILE A 275 8.05 14.64 -2.37
CA ILE A 275 8.55 14.23 -1.07
C ILE A 275 9.99 14.75 -0.93
N THR A 276 10.16 15.88 -0.27
CA THR A 276 11.45 16.59 -0.15
C THR A 276 12.14 16.43 1.20
N ALA A 277 11.43 15.87 2.19
CA ALA A 277 11.94 15.70 3.55
C ALA A 277 12.76 14.38 3.72
N VAL A 278 13.53 14.01 2.70
CA VAL A 278 14.37 12.80 2.66
C VAL A 278 15.82 13.17 2.41
N SER A 279 16.73 12.61 3.18
CA SER A 279 18.19 12.81 3.06
C SER A 279 18.91 11.49 2.76
N GLY A 280 20.14 11.58 2.26
CA GLY A 280 21.03 10.46 1.97
C GLY A 280 20.94 9.94 0.53
N LEU A 281 19.87 10.23 -0.22
CA LEU A 281 19.69 9.73 -1.59
C LEU A 281 20.59 10.39 -2.65
N VAL A 282 21.13 11.58 -2.36
CA VAL A 282 22.07 12.26 -3.26
C VAL A 282 23.45 11.60 -3.22
N GLU A 283 23.80 10.97 -2.11
CA GLU A 283 25.07 10.28 -1.88
C GLU A 283 25.03 8.81 -2.33
N LEU A 284 23.81 8.28 -2.55
CA LEU A 284 23.58 6.93 -3.07
C LEU A 284 23.52 6.95 -4.61
N GLU A 285 23.81 5.82 -5.21
CA GLU A 285 23.58 5.63 -6.64
C GLU A 285 22.13 5.91 -7.00
N SER A 286 21.88 6.49 -8.20
CA SER A 286 20.55 6.91 -8.63
C SER A 286 19.50 5.78 -8.58
N VAL A 287 19.93 4.55 -8.77
CA VAL A 287 19.10 3.33 -8.73
C VAL A 287 18.39 3.16 -7.38
N TRP A 288 19.08 3.41 -6.25
CA TRP A 288 18.47 3.33 -4.93
C TRP A 288 17.41 4.41 -4.71
N SER A 289 17.66 5.61 -5.27
CA SER A 289 16.63 6.65 -5.26
C SER A 289 15.39 6.22 -6.05
N ASP A 290 15.55 5.59 -7.21
CA ASP A 290 14.43 5.07 -8.01
C ASP A 290 13.65 3.98 -7.24
N ILE A 291 14.34 3.07 -6.59
CA ILE A 291 13.73 1.99 -5.79
C ILE A 291 12.97 2.55 -4.57
N CYS A 292 13.58 3.48 -3.83
CA CYS A 292 12.99 4.06 -2.63
C CYS A 292 11.73 4.90 -2.92
N PHE A 293 11.66 5.55 -4.09
CA PHE A 293 10.49 6.32 -4.54
C PHE A 293 9.56 5.55 -5.47
N ASP A 294 9.83 4.25 -5.73
CA ASP A 294 8.98 3.41 -6.58
C ASP A 294 7.57 3.27 -5.99
N PRO A 295 6.50 3.65 -6.72
CA PRO A 295 5.14 3.46 -6.25
C PRO A 295 4.83 1.98 -6.11
N GLN A 296 4.37 1.56 -4.94
CA GLN A 296 3.96 0.19 -4.71
C GLN A 296 2.47 0.01 -4.97
N THR A 297 2.08 -1.07 -5.60
CA THR A 297 0.69 -1.53 -5.70
C THR A 297 0.52 -2.72 -4.77
N SER A 298 -0.45 -2.65 -3.86
CA SER A 298 -0.70 -3.69 -2.86
C SER A 298 0.59 -4.09 -2.10
N GLY A 299 1.35 -3.10 -1.65
CA GLY A 299 2.58 -3.32 -0.91
C GLY A 299 2.37 -3.86 0.49
N GLY A 300 3.46 -4.03 1.23
CA GLY A 300 3.44 -4.56 2.59
C GLY A 300 3.14 -3.51 3.65
N LEU A 301 2.92 -3.96 4.88
CA LEU A 301 2.85 -3.11 6.05
C LEU A 301 4.25 -2.64 6.46
N LEU A 302 4.37 -1.38 6.82
CA LEU A 302 5.51 -0.82 7.55
C LEU A 302 5.11 -0.67 9.02
N LEU A 303 5.78 -1.42 9.88
CA LEU A 303 5.50 -1.49 11.31
C LEU A 303 6.63 -0.82 12.10
N ALA A 304 6.30 0.09 13.01
CA ALA A 304 7.21 0.59 14.03
C ALA A 304 6.92 -0.16 15.35
N VAL A 305 7.91 -0.93 15.82
CA VAL A 305 7.77 -1.83 16.96
C VAL A 305 8.97 -1.71 17.91
N PRO A 306 8.85 -1.98 19.21
CA PRO A 306 9.98 -1.99 20.12
C PRO A 306 11.10 -2.91 19.62
N LEU A 307 12.34 -2.44 19.65
CA LEU A 307 13.51 -3.22 19.20
C LEU A 307 13.60 -4.59 19.90
N SER A 308 13.18 -4.67 21.16
CA SER A 308 13.18 -5.90 21.94
C SER A 308 12.21 -6.98 21.44
N GLU A 309 11.18 -6.60 20.69
CA GLU A 309 10.16 -7.52 20.14
C GLU A 309 10.42 -7.88 18.67
N THR A 310 11.36 -7.19 17.99
CA THR A 310 11.53 -7.24 16.54
C THR A 310 11.91 -8.63 16.02
N GLU A 311 12.86 -9.31 16.66
CA GLU A 311 13.33 -10.63 16.22
C GLU A 311 12.19 -11.66 16.27
N GLU A 312 11.43 -11.67 17.37
CA GLU A 312 10.31 -12.61 17.54
C GLU A 312 9.13 -12.25 16.61
N LEU A 313 8.86 -10.96 16.37
CA LEU A 313 7.89 -10.51 15.38
C LEU A 313 8.26 -10.99 13.96
N VAL A 314 9.49 -10.77 13.51
CA VAL A 314 9.95 -11.21 12.18
C VAL A 314 9.85 -12.73 12.05
N LYS A 315 10.22 -13.48 13.07
CA LYS A 315 10.07 -14.94 13.10
C LYS A 315 8.59 -15.36 13.03
N SER A 316 7.70 -14.70 13.77
CA SER A 316 6.26 -14.94 13.72
C SER A 316 5.68 -14.64 12.33
N LEU A 317 6.10 -13.54 11.70
CA LEU A 317 5.73 -13.18 10.34
C LEU A 317 6.15 -14.25 9.33
N HIS A 318 7.39 -14.76 9.42
CA HIS A 318 7.87 -15.84 8.55
C HIS A 318 7.07 -17.14 8.76
N GLN A 319 6.75 -17.50 10.01
CA GLN A 319 5.91 -18.67 10.32
C GLN A 319 4.48 -18.53 9.78
N ALA A 320 3.97 -17.28 9.71
CA ALA A 320 2.68 -16.97 9.11
C ALA A 320 2.71 -16.90 7.56
N GLY A 321 3.85 -17.20 6.93
CA GLY A 321 4.01 -17.18 5.46
C GLY A 321 4.41 -15.83 4.87
N VAL A 322 4.73 -14.84 5.71
CA VAL A 322 5.18 -13.50 5.28
C VAL A 322 6.71 -13.49 5.16
N HIS A 323 7.23 -14.25 4.20
CA HIS A 323 8.66 -14.57 4.10
C HIS A 323 9.57 -13.40 3.77
N ALA A 324 9.03 -12.34 3.14
CA ALA A 324 9.78 -11.12 2.82
C ALA A 324 9.93 -10.16 4.02
N ALA A 325 9.25 -10.45 5.15
CA ALA A 325 9.30 -9.58 6.33
C ALA A 325 10.72 -9.42 6.86
N LYS A 326 11.16 -8.16 7.03
CA LYS A 326 12.52 -7.85 7.44
C LYS A 326 12.56 -6.52 8.18
N GLN A 327 13.45 -6.40 9.17
CA GLN A 327 13.81 -5.11 9.72
C GLN A 327 14.61 -4.33 8.65
N ILE A 328 14.15 -3.13 8.32
CA ILE A 328 14.74 -2.27 7.28
C ILE A 328 15.36 -1.00 7.84
N GLY A 329 15.25 -0.76 9.13
CA GLY A 329 15.72 0.46 9.75
C GLY A 329 15.26 0.62 11.18
N LYS A 330 15.27 1.85 11.66
CA LYS A 330 14.88 2.23 13.02
C LYS A 330 14.31 3.64 13.08
N VAL A 331 13.63 3.94 14.17
CA VAL A 331 13.13 5.27 14.51
C VAL A 331 14.18 6.00 15.38
N VAL A 332 14.50 7.23 15.01
CA VAL A 332 15.46 8.08 15.71
C VAL A 332 14.82 9.41 16.15
N ALA A 333 15.48 10.13 17.02
CA ALA A 333 15.02 11.46 17.42
C ALA A 333 14.84 12.37 16.19
N ARG A 334 13.85 13.25 16.23
CA ARG A 334 13.55 14.20 15.17
C ARG A 334 14.79 14.98 14.77
N GLY A 335 15.15 14.89 13.49
CA GLY A 335 16.20 15.65 12.84
C GLY A 335 15.64 16.60 11.79
N ASP A 336 16.51 17.07 10.88
CA ASP A 336 16.14 18.01 9.82
C ASP A 336 15.26 17.37 8.72
N PHE A 337 15.31 16.07 8.59
CA PHE A 337 14.57 15.30 7.60
C PHE A 337 13.65 14.26 8.25
N ASP A 338 12.53 13.95 7.59
CA ASP A 338 11.63 12.88 8.01
C ASP A 338 12.30 11.52 7.88
N VAL A 339 13.02 11.29 6.77
CA VAL A 339 13.66 10.02 6.46
C VAL A 339 15.14 10.24 6.10
N TYR A 340 16.01 9.49 6.74
CA TYR A 340 17.43 9.36 6.40
C TYR A 340 17.65 8.00 5.75
N VAL A 341 18.14 7.98 4.50
CA VAL A 341 18.48 6.75 3.77
C VAL A 341 19.99 6.54 3.82
N ARG A 342 20.43 5.33 4.12
CA ARG A 342 21.84 4.94 4.27
C ARG A 342 22.20 3.71 3.45
#